data_b7aace1cd73af4efc2b72347321f1256
#
_entry.id   b7aace1cd73af4efc2b72347321f1256
#
_cell.length_a   1.000
_cell.length_b   1.000
_cell.length_c   1.000
_cell.angle_alpha   90.00
_cell.angle_beta   90.00
_cell.angle_gamma   90.00
#
_symmetry.space_group_name_H-M   'P 1'
#
loop_
_entity.id
_entity.type
_entity.pdbx_description
1 polymer ?
#
loop_
_entity_poly.entity_id
_entity_poly.type
_entity_poly.pdbx_seq_one_letter_code
_entity_poly.pdbx_strand_id
1 'polypeptide(L)'
;MVQEIAQEIIRSARKKGAQDIYFVPKLDAYELHMRVGDERCKIGCYDFEKFAAVISHFKFVAGMNVGEKRRSQLGSCDYAYDQKMASLRLSTVGDYRGYESLVIRLLHDEEQDLHFWFQDIDELGKQYRQRGLYLFAGPVGSGKTTLMHELAKSLFKGQQVMSIEDPVEIKQDDMLQLQLNEAIGLTYENLIKLSLRHRPDLLIIGEIRDSETARAVVRASLTGATVFSTIHAKSIRGVYDRLLELGVSEEELTVVLQGICYQRLIGGGGIVDFANKDYQEHQPTSWNEQIDQLLKDGHITSLQAETEKISYI
;
A
#
# COMPACT_ATOMS: atom_id res chain seq x y z
N MET A 1 15.44 -7.38 29.29
CA MET A 1 14.06 -7.46 29.86
C MET A 1 13.03 -6.77 28.97
N VAL A 2 13.00 -5.45 28.75
CA VAL A 2 11.99 -4.77 27.88
C VAL A 2 12.13 -5.21 26.41
N GLN A 3 13.34 -5.18 25.87
CA GLN A 3 13.64 -5.61 24.51
C GLN A 3 13.27 -7.10 24.28
N GLU A 4 13.55 -7.97 25.22
CA GLU A 4 13.20 -9.40 25.14
C GLU A 4 11.67 -9.60 25.04
N ILE A 5 10.89 -8.81 25.82
CA ILE A 5 9.42 -8.84 25.74
C ILE A 5 8.95 -8.35 24.38
N ALA A 6 9.54 -7.27 23.89
CA ALA A 6 9.20 -6.73 22.55
C ALA A 6 9.51 -7.77 21.46
N GLN A 7 10.68 -8.42 21.51
CA GLN A 7 11.05 -9.49 20.58
C GLN A 7 10.11 -10.69 20.66
N GLU A 8 9.70 -11.11 21.89
CA GLU A 8 8.76 -12.20 22.07
C GLU A 8 7.37 -11.88 21.48
N ILE A 9 6.91 -10.63 21.63
CA ILE A 9 5.65 -10.18 21.04
C ILE A 9 5.72 -10.27 19.50
N ILE A 10 6.79 -9.78 18.88
CA ILE A 10 6.98 -9.85 17.42
C ILE A 10 7.11 -11.30 16.95
N ARG A 11 7.88 -12.12 17.65
CA ARG A 11 8.03 -13.56 17.37
C ARG A 11 6.68 -14.29 17.40
N SER A 12 5.91 -14.05 18.46
CA SER A 12 4.57 -14.64 18.62
C SER A 12 3.63 -14.21 17.52
N ALA A 13 3.64 -12.93 17.14
CA ALA A 13 2.81 -12.39 16.06
C ALA A 13 3.16 -13.02 14.72
N ARG A 14 4.45 -13.09 14.37
CA ARG A 14 4.92 -13.74 13.12
C ARG A 14 4.54 -15.22 13.09
N LYS A 15 4.74 -15.95 14.20
CA LYS A 15 4.37 -17.37 14.28
C LYS A 15 2.88 -17.62 14.08
N LYS A 16 2.03 -16.68 14.48
CA LYS A 16 0.57 -16.76 14.33
C LYS A 16 0.07 -16.20 12.99
N GLY A 17 0.93 -15.65 12.15
CA GLY A 17 0.52 -14.96 10.92
C GLY A 17 -0.28 -13.70 11.19
N ALA A 18 -0.04 -13.02 12.31
CA ALA A 18 -0.75 -11.80 12.66
C ALA A 18 -0.32 -10.64 11.76
N GLN A 19 -1.29 -9.84 11.32
CA GLN A 19 -1.07 -8.63 10.53
C GLN A 19 -0.87 -7.41 11.43
N ASP A 20 -1.65 -7.31 12.49
CA ASP A 20 -1.60 -6.18 13.42
C ASP A 20 -1.51 -6.64 14.87
N ILE A 21 -0.78 -5.86 15.69
CA ILE A 21 -0.66 -6.03 17.15
C ILE A 21 -1.20 -4.75 17.80
N TYR A 22 -2.07 -4.89 18.81
CA TYR A 22 -2.71 -3.78 19.49
C TYR A 22 -2.36 -3.78 20.96
N PHE A 23 -1.79 -2.68 21.46
CA PHE A 23 -1.60 -2.40 22.88
C PHE A 23 -2.69 -1.44 23.32
N VAL A 24 -3.66 -1.95 24.07
CA VAL A 24 -4.87 -1.20 24.44
C VAL A 24 -4.87 -0.94 25.94
N PRO A 25 -4.80 0.33 26.39
CA PRO A 25 -4.88 0.65 27.81
C PRO A 25 -6.31 0.39 28.35
N LYS A 26 -6.39 -0.29 29.49
CA LYS A 26 -7.61 -0.51 30.28
C LYS A 26 -7.52 0.24 31.61
N LEU A 27 -8.40 -0.05 32.58
CA LEU A 27 -8.39 0.63 33.89
C LEU A 27 -7.11 0.31 34.68
N ASP A 28 -6.73 -0.96 34.74
CA ASP A 28 -5.67 -1.44 35.64
C ASP A 28 -4.54 -2.17 34.91
N ALA A 29 -4.60 -2.28 33.57
CA ALA A 29 -3.64 -3.05 32.79
C ALA A 29 -3.65 -2.64 31.31
N TYR A 30 -2.63 -3.10 30.56
CA TYR A 30 -2.69 -3.14 29.11
C TYR A 30 -3.21 -4.49 28.62
N GLU A 31 -4.13 -4.47 27.68
CA GLU A 31 -4.50 -5.65 26.91
C GLU A 31 -3.72 -5.71 25.60
N LEU A 32 -3.09 -6.85 25.35
CA LEU A 32 -2.46 -7.15 24.08
C LEU A 32 -3.43 -7.96 23.21
N HIS A 33 -3.67 -7.49 22.00
CA HIS A 33 -4.44 -8.20 20.99
C HIS A 33 -3.63 -8.37 19.72
N MET A 34 -3.95 -9.39 18.94
CA MET A 34 -3.43 -9.61 17.60
C MET A 34 -4.58 -9.83 16.63
N ARG A 35 -4.43 -9.34 15.40
CA ARG A 35 -5.34 -9.63 14.28
C ARG A 35 -4.72 -10.68 13.39
N VAL A 36 -5.45 -11.75 13.15
CA VAL A 36 -5.08 -12.84 12.23
C VAL A 36 -6.26 -13.01 11.26
N GLY A 37 -6.07 -12.64 10.00
CA GLY A 37 -7.18 -12.51 9.06
C GLY A 37 -8.21 -11.50 9.56
N ASP A 38 -9.48 -11.89 9.61
CA ASP A 38 -10.57 -11.03 10.09
C ASP A 38 -10.78 -11.08 11.60
N GLU A 39 -10.10 -12.01 12.30
CA GLU A 39 -10.29 -12.21 13.74
C GLU A 39 -9.31 -11.37 14.57
N ARG A 40 -9.84 -10.76 15.64
CA ARG A 40 -9.05 -10.07 16.65
C ARG A 40 -9.02 -10.89 17.94
N CYS A 41 -7.88 -11.50 18.23
CA CYS A 41 -7.67 -12.37 19.37
C CYS A 41 -7.00 -11.62 20.52
N LYS A 42 -7.51 -11.77 21.75
CA LYS A 42 -6.82 -11.31 22.96
C LYS A 42 -5.70 -12.29 23.31
N ILE A 43 -4.50 -11.74 23.50
CA ILE A 43 -3.29 -12.52 23.84
C ILE A 43 -3.04 -12.54 25.34
N GLY A 44 -3.26 -11.41 26.02
CA GLY A 44 -3.07 -11.33 27.47
C GLY A 44 -3.30 -9.94 28.04
N CYS A 45 -3.18 -9.86 29.37
CA CYS A 45 -3.18 -8.61 30.14
C CYS A 45 -1.80 -8.45 30.81
N TYR A 46 -1.33 -7.23 30.85
CA TYR A 46 0.03 -6.91 31.31
C TYR A 46 0.03 -5.64 32.16
N ASP A 47 0.98 -5.60 33.08
CA ASP A 47 1.20 -4.45 33.96
C ASP A 47 1.48 -3.16 33.19
N PHE A 48 0.96 -2.02 33.71
CA PHE A 48 1.05 -0.71 33.08
C PHE A 48 2.49 -0.24 32.88
N GLU A 49 3.32 -0.31 33.93
CA GLU A 49 4.69 0.22 33.88
C GLU A 49 5.52 -0.58 32.87
N LYS A 50 5.36 -1.90 32.89
CA LYS A 50 6.06 -2.80 32.01
C LYS A 50 5.70 -2.56 30.55
N PHE A 51 4.41 -2.42 30.24
CA PHE A 51 3.97 -2.22 28.86
C PHE A 51 4.16 -0.80 28.35
N ALA A 52 4.09 0.21 29.22
CA ALA A 52 4.49 1.57 28.88
C ALA A 52 5.97 1.63 28.46
N ALA A 53 6.83 0.85 29.13
CA ALA A 53 8.25 0.74 28.74
C ALA A 53 8.43 0.01 27.40
N VAL A 54 7.63 -1.00 27.08
CA VAL A 54 7.63 -1.70 25.79
C VAL A 54 7.16 -0.75 24.68
N ILE A 55 6.10 0.05 24.89
CA ILE A 55 5.65 1.08 23.94
C ILE A 55 6.77 2.10 23.70
N SER A 56 7.40 2.59 24.76
CA SER A 56 8.54 3.53 24.67
C SER A 56 9.71 2.95 23.87
N HIS A 57 10.01 1.65 24.05
CA HIS A 57 11.02 0.96 23.26
C HIS A 57 10.70 0.93 21.77
N PHE A 58 9.48 0.55 21.40
CA PHE A 58 9.05 0.55 19.99
C PHE A 58 9.07 1.95 19.40
N LYS A 59 8.62 2.97 20.12
CA LYS A 59 8.70 4.37 19.68
C LYS A 59 10.14 4.80 19.43
N PHE A 60 11.06 4.47 20.34
CA PHE A 60 12.48 4.79 20.19
C PHE A 60 13.08 4.19 18.92
N VAL A 61 12.84 2.88 18.69
CA VAL A 61 13.37 2.19 17.51
C VAL A 61 12.77 2.75 16.21
N ALA A 62 11.50 3.18 16.26
CA ALA A 62 10.80 3.76 15.11
C ALA A 62 11.04 5.27 14.91
N GLY A 63 11.99 5.88 15.65
CA GLY A 63 12.31 7.29 15.53
C GLY A 63 11.21 8.26 15.99
N MET A 64 10.26 7.78 16.80
CA MET A 64 9.13 8.57 17.32
C MET A 64 9.54 9.32 18.60
N ASN A 65 8.80 10.38 18.95
CA ASN A 65 9.05 11.11 20.20
C ASN A 65 8.54 10.31 21.40
N VAL A 66 9.45 9.73 22.17
CA VAL A 66 9.15 8.89 23.34
C VAL A 66 8.46 9.68 24.46
N GLY A 67 8.79 10.96 24.63
CA GLY A 67 8.24 11.82 25.68
C GLY A 67 6.79 12.29 25.40
N GLU A 68 6.38 12.38 24.15
CA GLU A 68 5.04 12.79 23.76
C GLU A 68 4.09 11.57 23.76
N LYS A 69 3.06 11.60 24.62
CA LYS A 69 2.12 10.50 24.80
C LYS A 69 0.68 10.82 24.40
N ARG A 70 0.36 12.09 24.15
CA ARG A 70 -0.99 12.55 23.86
C ARG A 70 -1.27 12.67 22.37
N ARG A 71 -0.31 13.22 21.63
CA ARG A 71 -0.46 13.43 20.20
C ARG A 71 -0.32 12.11 19.44
N SER A 72 -1.08 11.99 18.39
CA SER A 72 -0.88 10.87 17.46
C SER A 72 0.49 10.96 16.82
N GLN A 73 1.16 9.83 16.70
CA GLN A 73 2.45 9.69 16.03
C GLN A 73 2.42 8.48 15.11
N LEU A 74 3.09 8.60 13.99
CA LEU A 74 3.37 7.51 13.07
C LEU A 74 4.87 7.27 13.02
N GLY A 75 5.27 6.02 12.86
CA GLY A 75 6.66 5.64 12.70
C GLY A 75 6.78 4.30 11.97
N SER A 76 7.97 4.02 11.47
CA SER A 76 8.31 2.76 10.85
C SER A 76 9.72 2.36 11.20
N CYS A 77 10.00 1.07 11.30
CA CYS A 77 11.34 0.55 11.55
C CYS A 77 11.47 -0.89 11.10
N ASP A 78 12.72 -1.29 10.89
CA ASP A 78 13.08 -2.71 10.82
C ASP A 78 13.47 -3.17 12.22
N TYR A 79 12.76 -4.16 12.71
CA TYR A 79 12.92 -4.68 14.06
C TYR A 79 13.61 -6.04 14.07
N ALA A 80 14.77 -6.11 14.71
CA ALA A 80 15.54 -7.35 14.80
C ALA A 80 14.96 -8.30 15.86
N TYR A 81 14.71 -9.56 15.51
CA TYR A 81 14.33 -10.65 16.41
C TYR A 81 14.89 -11.98 15.88
N ASP A 82 15.41 -12.85 16.73
CA ASP A 82 15.91 -14.19 16.40
C ASP A 82 16.77 -14.26 15.12
N GLN A 83 17.71 -13.32 14.94
CA GLN A 83 18.54 -13.17 13.73
C GLN A 83 17.73 -12.90 12.44
N LYS A 84 16.46 -12.51 12.58
CA LYS A 84 15.56 -12.08 11.50
C LYS A 84 15.21 -10.61 11.66
N MET A 85 14.74 -10.01 10.60
CA MET A 85 14.19 -8.66 10.61
C MET A 85 12.68 -8.72 10.40
N ALA A 86 11.94 -7.81 11.01
CA ALA A 86 10.53 -7.58 10.72
C ALA A 86 10.34 -6.09 10.42
N SER A 87 9.79 -5.78 9.26
CA SER A 87 9.40 -4.40 8.93
C SER A 87 8.10 -4.08 9.63
N LEU A 88 8.11 -3.01 10.43
CA LEU A 88 7.00 -2.59 11.29
C LEU A 88 6.55 -1.19 10.95
N ARG A 89 5.24 -0.98 10.90
CA ARG A 89 4.60 0.34 10.90
C ARG A 89 3.89 0.54 12.23
N LEU A 90 4.17 1.66 12.88
CA LEU A 90 3.67 1.97 14.21
C LEU A 90 2.73 3.17 14.18
N SER A 91 1.67 3.10 14.96
CA SER A 91 0.77 4.23 15.21
C SER A 91 0.46 4.32 16.70
N THR A 92 0.68 5.50 17.29
CA THR A 92 0.33 5.74 18.69
C THR A 92 -0.64 6.90 18.84
N VAL A 93 -1.46 6.86 19.88
CA VAL A 93 -2.33 7.95 20.31
C VAL A 93 -2.62 7.83 21.80
N GLY A 94 -2.68 8.95 22.50
CA GLY A 94 -3.08 9.00 23.90
C GLY A 94 -4.60 8.94 24.06
N ASP A 95 -5.06 8.17 25.06
CA ASP A 95 -6.48 8.21 25.46
C ASP A 95 -6.78 9.45 26.33
N TYR A 96 -8.05 9.65 26.67
CA TYR A 96 -8.51 10.78 27.50
C TYR A 96 -7.89 10.79 28.93
N ARG A 97 -7.38 9.66 29.42
CA ARG A 97 -6.69 9.51 30.71
C ARG A 97 -5.20 9.81 30.63
N GLY A 98 -4.64 9.93 29.42
CA GLY A 98 -3.22 10.13 29.19
C GLY A 98 -2.42 8.84 29.03
N TYR A 99 -3.08 7.69 28.90
CA TYR A 99 -2.43 6.42 28.56
C TYR A 99 -2.28 6.28 27.05
N GLU A 100 -1.12 5.86 26.61
CA GLU A 100 -0.80 5.73 25.19
C GLU A 100 -1.20 4.37 24.67
N SER A 101 -1.96 4.31 23.58
CA SER A 101 -2.17 3.07 22.83
C SER A 101 -1.14 2.97 21.70
N LEU A 102 -0.78 1.73 21.32
CA LEU A 102 0.10 1.45 20.20
C LEU A 102 -0.54 0.39 19.30
N VAL A 103 -0.53 0.64 18.02
CA VAL A 103 -0.80 -0.37 16.99
C VAL A 103 0.48 -0.59 16.21
N ILE A 104 0.88 -1.85 16.07
CA ILE A 104 2.00 -2.25 15.21
C ILE A 104 1.44 -3.11 14.09
N ARG A 105 1.61 -2.66 12.86
CA ARG A 105 1.38 -3.46 11.66
C ARG A 105 2.68 -4.14 11.25
N LEU A 106 2.62 -5.46 11.08
CA LEU A 106 3.71 -6.23 10.53
C LEU A 106 3.60 -6.18 9.01
N LEU A 107 4.58 -5.56 8.36
CA LEU A 107 4.68 -5.60 6.91
C LEU A 107 5.23 -6.97 6.51
N HIS A 108 4.77 -7.48 5.37
CA HIS A 108 5.25 -8.76 4.87
C HIS A 108 6.63 -8.58 4.24
N ASP A 109 7.62 -9.37 4.69
CA ASP A 109 8.97 -9.38 4.14
C ASP A 109 9.09 -10.38 2.97
N GLU A 110 8.07 -11.20 2.74
CA GLU A 110 8.07 -12.17 1.66
C GLU A 110 7.42 -11.57 0.42
N GLU A 111 8.12 -11.67 -0.70
CA GLU A 111 7.54 -11.49 -2.02
C GLU A 111 6.39 -12.50 -2.13
N GLN A 112 5.16 -12.04 -1.96
CA GLN A 112 4.02 -12.87 -2.33
C GLN A 112 3.97 -12.87 -3.85
N ASP A 113 4.34 -13.99 -4.45
CA ASP A 113 4.16 -14.20 -5.87
C ASP A 113 2.68 -13.94 -6.20
N LEU A 114 2.42 -12.86 -6.92
CA LEU A 114 1.09 -12.55 -7.40
C LEU A 114 0.75 -13.57 -8.49
N HIS A 115 -0.16 -14.48 -8.16
CA HIS A 115 -0.76 -15.36 -9.16
C HIS A 115 -1.95 -14.63 -9.80
N PHE A 116 -1.95 -14.54 -11.13
CA PHE A 116 -3.09 -14.05 -11.90
C PHE A 116 -3.80 -15.22 -12.58
N TRP A 117 -5.13 -15.19 -12.59
CA TRP A 117 -5.93 -16.28 -13.15
C TRP A 117 -5.81 -16.40 -14.67
N PHE A 118 -5.71 -15.29 -15.38
CA PHE A 118 -5.88 -15.27 -16.84
C PHE A 118 -4.67 -14.72 -17.61
N GLN A 119 -3.72 -14.10 -16.94
CA GLN A 119 -2.56 -13.45 -17.57
C GLN A 119 -1.35 -13.59 -16.69
N ASP A 120 -0.18 -13.65 -17.27
CA ASP A 120 1.08 -13.54 -16.54
C ASP A 120 1.62 -12.10 -16.55
N ILE A 121 2.64 -11.83 -15.74
CA ILE A 121 3.27 -10.52 -15.62
C ILE A 121 3.86 -10.03 -16.96
N ASP A 122 4.42 -10.92 -17.76
CA ASP A 122 5.04 -10.56 -19.03
C ASP A 122 3.98 -10.18 -20.08
N GLU A 123 2.83 -10.82 -20.04
CA GLU A 123 1.69 -10.46 -20.89
C GLU A 123 1.09 -9.13 -20.49
N LEU A 124 0.85 -8.92 -19.20
CA LEU A 124 0.43 -7.63 -18.66
C LEU A 124 1.42 -6.52 -19.02
N GLY A 125 2.72 -6.80 -18.91
CA GLY A 125 3.79 -5.86 -19.22
C GLY A 125 3.76 -5.29 -20.64
N LYS A 126 3.21 -6.02 -21.60
CA LYS A 126 3.09 -5.55 -22.99
C LYS A 126 2.24 -4.29 -23.13
N GLN A 127 1.39 -4.00 -22.16
CA GLN A 127 0.47 -2.85 -22.14
C GLN A 127 1.14 -1.55 -21.65
N TYR A 128 2.33 -1.65 -21.02
CA TYR A 128 3.03 -0.53 -20.36
C TYR A 128 4.24 -0.02 -21.17
N ARG A 129 4.11 0.12 -22.48
CA ARG A 129 5.23 0.42 -23.38
C ARG A 129 5.49 1.90 -23.64
N GLN A 130 4.51 2.76 -23.39
CA GLN A 130 4.62 4.18 -23.68
C GLN A 130 5.07 4.95 -22.44
N ARG A 131 5.74 6.09 -22.66
CA ARG A 131 6.05 7.02 -21.57
C ARG A 131 4.78 7.78 -21.19
N GLY A 132 4.59 8.02 -19.90
CA GLY A 132 3.43 8.72 -19.36
C GLY A 132 2.95 8.12 -18.06
N LEU A 133 1.71 8.40 -17.69
CA LEU A 133 1.09 8.00 -16.45
C LEU A 133 0.32 6.69 -16.58
N TYR A 134 0.64 5.74 -15.72
CA TYR A 134 -0.14 4.51 -15.52
C TYR A 134 -0.67 4.46 -14.10
N LEU A 135 -1.95 4.19 -13.97
CA LEU A 135 -2.65 4.14 -12.68
C LEU A 135 -3.11 2.74 -12.34
N PHE A 136 -2.82 2.33 -11.11
CA PHE A 136 -3.23 1.05 -10.55
C PHE A 136 -4.35 1.29 -9.53
N ALA A 137 -5.53 0.77 -9.80
CA ALA A 137 -6.72 1.00 -9.01
C ALA A 137 -7.28 -0.28 -8.39
N GLY A 138 -8.04 -0.13 -7.32
CA GLY A 138 -8.69 -1.21 -6.60
C GLY A 138 -8.75 -0.93 -5.10
N PRO A 139 -9.45 -1.74 -4.32
CA PRO A 139 -9.55 -1.57 -2.88
C PRO A 139 -8.23 -1.85 -2.16
N VAL A 140 -8.21 -1.58 -0.85
CA VAL A 140 -7.08 -1.96 0.01
C VAL A 140 -6.89 -3.48 -0.02
N GLY A 141 -5.64 -3.93 -0.10
CA GLY A 141 -5.32 -5.37 -0.14
C GLY A 141 -5.58 -6.05 -1.49
N SER A 142 -5.85 -5.31 -2.58
CA SER A 142 -6.04 -5.91 -3.91
C SER A 142 -4.74 -6.21 -4.66
N GLY A 143 -3.57 -5.97 -4.05
CA GLY A 143 -2.27 -6.28 -4.65
C GLY A 143 -1.73 -5.23 -5.63
N LYS A 144 -2.27 -4.00 -5.66
CA LYS A 144 -1.82 -2.91 -6.55
C LYS A 144 -0.33 -2.63 -6.44
N THR A 145 0.15 -2.42 -5.21
CA THR A 145 1.56 -2.13 -4.93
C THR A 145 2.44 -3.28 -5.41
N THR A 146 2.05 -4.53 -5.14
CA THR A 146 2.80 -5.71 -5.57
C THR A 146 2.86 -5.80 -7.10
N LEU A 147 1.72 -5.66 -7.81
CA LEU A 147 1.70 -5.66 -9.28
C LEU A 147 2.58 -4.55 -9.86
N MET A 148 2.49 -3.35 -9.30
CA MET A 148 3.27 -2.20 -9.74
C MET A 148 4.77 -2.46 -9.60
N HIS A 149 5.22 -3.04 -8.47
CA HIS A 149 6.62 -3.40 -8.25
C HIS A 149 7.07 -4.56 -9.15
N GLU A 150 6.24 -5.59 -9.36
CA GLU A 150 6.57 -6.69 -10.26
C GLU A 150 6.72 -6.21 -11.72
N LEU A 151 5.81 -5.35 -12.20
CA LEU A 151 5.94 -4.71 -13.51
C LEU A 151 7.20 -3.85 -13.61
N ALA A 152 7.52 -3.09 -12.54
CA ALA A 152 8.73 -2.30 -12.52
C ALA A 152 10.00 -3.17 -12.64
N LYS A 153 10.08 -4.28 -11.89
CA LYS A 153 11.19 -5.24 -11.99
C LYS A 153 11.32 -5.86 -13.39
N SER A 154 10.19 -6.26 -13.99
CA SER A 154 10.18 -6.90 -15.30
C SER A 154 10.56 -5.91 -16.42
N LEU A 155 9.91 -4.74 -16.46
CA LEU A 155 9.99 -3.80 -17.58
C LEU A 155 11.20 -2.86 -17.53
N PHE A 156 11.69 -2.53 -16.31
CA PHE A 156 12.74 -1.54 -16.10
C PHE A 156 14.03 -2.16 -15.53
N LYS A 157 14.25 -3.44 -15.77
CA LYS A 157 15.45 -4.15 -15.32
C LYS A 157 16.72 -3.45 -15.82
N GLY A 158 17.59 -3.08 -14.89
CA GLY A 158 18.86 -2.39 -15.18
C GLY A 158 18.71 -0.90 -15.53
N GLN A 159 17.52 -0.33 -15.40
CA GLN A 159 17.24 1.09 -15.56
C GLN A 159 17.11 1.77 -14.19
N GLN A 160 17.10 3.09 -14.18
CA GLN A 160 16.96 3.85 -12.94
C GLN A 160 15.50 3.95 -12.51
N VAL A 161 15.13 3.16 -11.51
CA VAL A 161 13.81 3.19 -10.89
C VAL A 161 13.87 3.93 -9.56
N MET A 162 12.95 4.85 -9.34
CA MET A 162 12.79 5.53 -8.06
C MET A 162 11.35 5.36 -7.55
N SER A 163 11.18 5.22 -6.24
CA SER A 163 9.85 5.26 -5.62
C SER A 163 9.76 6.33 -4.54
N ILE A 164 8.54 6.82 -4.32
CA ILE A 164 8.17 7.76 -3.26
C ILE A 164 6.93 7.18 -2.58
N GLU A 165 7.05 6.75 -1.33
CA GLU A 165 6.04 5.95 -0.64
C GLU A 165 5.78 6.45 0.79
N ASP A 166 4.60 6.10 1.34
CA ASP A 166 4.17 6.48 2.70
C ASP A 166 3.50 5.32 3.47
N PRO A 167 4.31 4.47 4.12
CA PRO A 167 5.75 4.23 4.00
C PRO A 167 6.11 3.25 2.86
N VAL A 168 7.41 2.94 2.71
CA VAL A 168 7.87 1.82 1.88
C VAL A 168 7.34 0.52 2.46
N GLU A 169 6.51 -0.20 1.68
CA GLU A 169 5.89 -1.48 2.09
C GLU A 169 6.68 -2.69 1.59
N ILE A 170 7.18 -2.62 0.35
CA ILE A 170 7.94 -3.69 -0.30
C ILE A 170 9.35 -3.16 -0.58
N LYS A 171 10.33 -3.74 0.05
CA LYS A 171 11.73 -3.33 -0.13
C LYS A 171 12.30 -3.92 -1.42
N GLN A 172 12.99 -3.08 -2.17
CA GLN A 172 13.59 -3.42 -3.46
C GLN A 172 15.02 -2.88 -3.50
N ASP A 173 16.01 -3.76 -3.47
CA ASP A 173 17.43 -3.37 -3.44
C ASP A 173 17.92 -2.74 -4.75
N ASP A 174 17.19 -2.95 -5.85
CA ASP A 174 17.49 -2.42 -7.18
C ASP A 174 16.81 -1.08 -7.49
N MET A 175 16.10 -0.49 -6.51
CA MET A 175 15.41 0.79 -6.63
C MET A 175 15.88 1.79 -5.59
N LEU A 176 15.85 3.08 -5.93
CA LEU A 176 15.98 4.14 -4.93
C LEU A 176 14.61 4.46 -4.34
N GLN A 177 14.35 3.95 -3.14
CA GLN A 177 13.08 4.11 -2.45
C GLN A 177 13.15 5.26 -1.45
N LEU A 178 12.32 6.28 -1.66
CA LEU A 178 12.20 7.47 -0.81
C LEU A 178 10.91 7.35 0.02
N GLN A 179 11.02 7.64 1.31
CA GLN A 179 9.86 7.63 2.20
C GLN A 179 9.50 9.05 2.64
N LEU A 180 8.18 9.32 2.69
CA LEU A 180 7.65 10.57 3.18
C LEU A 180 8.06 10.82 4.64
N ASN A 181 8.35 12.08 4.95
CA ASN A 181 8.53 12.55 6.32
C ASN A 181 8.18 14.05 6.39
N GLU A 182 6.92 14.33 6.63
CA GLU A 182 6.40 15.71 6.67
C GLU A 182 7.09 16.56 7.75
N ALA A 183 7.53 15.94 8.84
CA ALA A 183 8.18 16.66 9.95
C ALA A 183 9.50 17.35 9.52
N ILE A 184 10.14 16.86 8.47
CA ILE A 184 11.38 17.44 7.89
C ILE A 184 11.16 17.95 6.46
N GLY A 185 9.89 18.10 6.02
CA GLY A 185 9.55 18.66 4.73
C GLY A 185 9.69 17.71 3.54
N LEU A 186 9.82 16.39 3.76
CA LEU A 186 9.82 15.37 2.72
C LEU A 186 8.37 15.03 2.34
N THR A 187 7.70 15.93 1.63
CA THR A 187 6.35 15.75 1.08
C THR A 187 6.40 15.13 -0.32
N TYR A 188 5.27 14.61 -0.82
CA TYR A 188 5.18 14.12 -2.21
C TYR A 188 5.67 15.16 -3.20
N GLU A 189 5.20 16.41 -3.13
CA GLU A 189 5.60 17.46 -4.06
C GLU A 189 7.11 17.69 -4.08
N ASN A 190 7.73 17.79 -2.90
CA ASN A 190 9.17 18.05 -2.78
C ASN A 190 10.00 16.86 -3.28
N LEU A 191 9.59 15.63 -2.92
CA LEU A 191 10.29 14.42 -3.34
C LEU A 191 10.15 14.18 -4.84
N ILE A 192 8.97 14.44 -5.44
CA ILE A 192 8.77 14.36 -6.89
C ILE A 192 9.70 15.36 -7.60
N LYS A 193 9.73 16.64 -7.18
CA LYS A 193 10.63 17.65 -7.75
C LYS A 193 12.11 17.24 -7.67
N LEU A 194 12.51 16.64 -6.55
CA LEU A 194 13.86 16.12 -6.36
C LEU A 194 14.15 14.95 -7.32
N SER A 195 13.23 13.98 -7.38
CA SER A 195 13.38 12.77 -8.19
C SER A 195 13.56 13.09 -9.69
N LEU A 196 12.86 14.09 -10.20
CA LEU A 196 13.02 14.52 -11.61
C LEU A 196 14.46 14.99 -11.95
N ARG A 197 15.22 15.49 -10.97
CA ARG A 197 16.62 15.85 -11.14
C ARG A 197 17.55 14.64 -11.26
N HIS A 198 17.11 13.49 -10.74
CA HIS A 198 17.80 12.21 -10.88
C HIS A 198 17.51 11.52 -12.21
N ARG A 199 16.58 12.06 -13.04
CA ARG A 199 16.18 11.53 -14.35
C ARG A 199 15.84 10.04 -14.33
N PRO A 200 14.89 9.60 -13.49
CA PRO A 200 14.50 8.20 -13.47
C PRO A 200 13.85 7.78 -14.79
N ASP A 201 14.07 6.53 -15.18
CA ASP A 201 13.36 5.91 -16.30
C ASP A 201 11.92 5.55 -15.87
N LEU A 202 11.74 5.17 -14.61
CA LEU A 202 10.44 4.97 -13.95
C LEU A 202 10.42 5.68 -12.59
N LEU A 203 9.36 6.47 -12.36
CA LEU A 203 9.04 7.06 -11.07
C LEU A 203 7.76 6.43 -10.53
N ILE A 204 7.87 5.71 -9.42
CA ILE A 204 6.73 5.15 -8.69
C ILE A 204 6.31 6.16 -7.62
N ILE A 205 5.02 6.51 -7.59
CA ILE A 205 4.44 7.40 -6.58
C ILE A 205 3.35 6.61 -5.87
N GLY A 206 3.54 6.34 -4.58
CA GLY A 206 2.77 5.39 -3.79
C GLY A 206 1.27 5.47 -4.05
N GLU A 207 0.65 6.61 -3.78
CA GLU A 207 -0.77 6.80 -4.08
C GLU A 207 -1.17 8.27 -4.30
N ILE A 208 -2.25 8.47 -5.08
CA ILE A 208 -2.92 9.76 -5.29
C ILE A 208 -4.12 9.83 -4.34
N ARG A 209 -4.01 10.67 -3.29
CA ARG A 209 -5.10 10.88 -2.31
C ARG A 209 -5.80 12.22 -2.48
N ASP A 210 -5.07 13.24 -2.91
CA ASP A 210 -5.50 14.64 -2.92
C ASP A 210 -5.08 15.36 -4.21
N SER A 211 -5.59 16.59 -4.37
CA SER A 211 -5.34 17.42 -5.55
C SER A 211 -3.88 17.84 -5.71
N GLU A 212 -3.15 18.01 -4.61
CA GLU A 212 -1.74 18.40 -4.66
C GLU A 212 -0.88 17.28 -5.25
N THR A 213 -1.08 16.06 -4.74
CA THR A 213 -0.40 14.87 -5.24
C THR A 213 -0.80 14.57 -6.69
N ALA A 214 -2.10 14.67 -7.05
CA ALA A 214 -2.57 14.47 -8.42
C ALA A 214 -1.87 15.41 -9.42
N ARG A 215 -1.81 16.70 -9.10
CA ARG A 215 -1.12 17.69 -9.94
C ARG A 215 0.38 17.45 -10.04
N ALA A 216 1.02 17.01 -8.93
CA ALA A 216 2.46 16.71 -8.94
C ALA A 216 2.78 15.49 -9.82
N VAL A 217 1.94 14.44 -9.77
CA VAL A 217 2.04 13.24 -10.61
C VAL A 217 1.87 13.59 -12.09
N VAL A 218 0.85 14.38 -12.45
CA VAL A 218 0.62 14.83 -13.82
C VAL A 218 1.82 15.65 -14.34
N ARG A 219 2.32 16.60 -13.54
CA ARG A 219 3.51 17.39 -13.91
C ARG A 219 4.73 16.50 -14.13
N ALA A 220 4.96 15.48 -13.29
CA ALA A 220 6.06 14.55 -13.47
C ALA A 220 5.93 13.81 -14.81
N SER A 221 4.75 13.35 -15.17
CA SER A 221 4.50 12.69 -16.46
C SER A 221 4.69 13.60 -17.65
N LEU A 222 4.33 14.88 -17.55
CA LEU A 222 4.56 15.89 -18.60
C LEU A 222 6.04 16.15 -18.90
N THR A 223 6.96 15.81 -17.97
CA THR A 223 8.41 15.90 -18.24
C THR A 223 8.95 14.78 -19.14
N GLY A 224 8.12 13.82 -19.53
CA GLY A 224 8.48 12.66 -20.34
C GLY A 224 8.98 11.46 -19.52
N ALA A 225 8.85 11.49 -18.20
CA ALA A 225 9.09 10.32 -17.36
C ALA A 225 7.93 9.33 -17.46
N THR A 226 8.22 8.02 -17.33
CA THR A 226 7.19 7.03 -17.04
C THR A 226 6.85 7.11 -15.55
N VAL A 227 5.57 7.23 -15.23
CA VAL A 227 5.09 7.35 -13.84
C VAL A 227 4.07 6.26 -13.56
N PHE A 228 4.30 5.50 -12.50
CA PHE A 228 3.36 4.56 -11.94
C PHE A 228 2.81 5.13 -10.63
N SER A 229 1.48 5.04 -10.42
CA SER A 229 0.89 5.45 -9.14
C SER A 229 -0.36 4.63 -8.83
N THR A 230 -0.72 4.56 -7.56
CA THR A 230 -1.99 3.94 -7.17
C THR A 230 -3.06 5.00 -6.92
N ILE A 231 -4.32 4.60 -7.08
CA ILE A 231 -5.49 5.42 -6.77
C ILE A 231 -6.63 4.51 -6.31
N HIS A 232 -7.41 4.98 -5.34
CA HIS A 232 -8.58 4.24 -4.88
C HIS A 232 -9.82 4.57 -5.74
N ALA A 233 -10.29 3.57 -6.48
CA ALA A 233 -11.53 3.63 -7.26
C ALA A 233 -12.11 2.22 -7.41
N LYS A 234 -13.37 2.13 -7.86
CA LYS A 234 -14.11 0.87 -8.02
C LYS A 234 -14.12 0.34 -9.45
N SER A 235 -13.59 1.09 -10.39
CA SER A 235 -13.55 0.74 -11.82
C SER A 235 -12.61 1.70 -12.57
N ILE A 236 -12.30 1.38 -13.81
CA ILE A 236 -11.50 2.25 -14.71
C ILE A 236 -12.17 3.61 -14.89
N ARG A 237 -13.48 3.65 -15.20
CA ARG A 237 -14.23 4.89 -15.28
C ARG A 237 -14.16 5.70 -13.99
N GLY A 238 -14.34 5.05 -12.84
CA GLY A 238 -14.25 5.71 -11.54
C GLY A 238 -12.87 6.31 -11.23
N VAL A 239 -11.77 5.75 -11.80
CA VAL A 239 -10.43 6.37 -11.72
C VAL A 239 -10.40 7.68 -12.48
N TYR A 240 -10.90 7.69 -13.71
CA TYR A 240 -10.93 8.87 -14.56
C TYR A 240 -11.75 10.00 -13.91
N ASP A 241 -12.97 9.69 -13.48
CA ASP A 241 -13.85 10.63 -12.78
C ASP A 241 -13.16 11.19 -11.51
N ARG A 242 -12.47 10.33 -10.76
CA ARG A 242 -11.74 10.74 -9.56
C ARG A 242 -10.61 11.73 -9.83
N LEU A 243 -9.89 11.57 -10.94
CA LEU A 243 -8.86 12.54 -11.34
C LEU A 243 -9.44 13.90 -11.68
N LEU A 244 -10.58 13.95 -12.37
CA LEU A 244 -11.31 15.19 -12.65
C LEU A 244 -11.77 15.87 -11.34
N GLU A 245 -12.32 15.11 -10.38
CA GLU A 245 -12.67 15.62 -9.04
C GLU A 245 -11.47 16.21 -8.29
N LEU A 246 -10.28 15.61 -8.46
CA LEU A 246 -9.02 16.08 -7.88
C LEU A 246 -8.45 17.31 -8.62
N GLY A 247 -9.14 17.80 -9.65
CA GLY A 247 -8.83 19.04 -10.36
C GLY A 247 -7.77 18.90 -11.45
N VAL A 248 -7.58 17.67 -11.98
CA VAL A 248 -6.82 17.43 -13.21
C VAL A 248 -7.76 17.67 -14.40
N SER A 249 -7.33 18.40 -15.42
CA SER A 249 -8.18 18.66 -16.58
C SER A 249 -8.19 17.48 -17.57
N GLU A 250 -9.24 17.41 -18.40
CA GLU A 250 -9.33 16.39 -19.47
C GLU A 250 -8.19 16.53 -20.48
N GLU A 251 -7.78 17.78 -20.78
CA GLU A 251 -6.67 18.05 -21.69
C GLU A 251 -5.36 17.50 -21.14
N GLU A 252 -5.10 17.70 -19.82
CA GLU A 252 -3.91 17.15 -19.17
C GLU A 252 -3.94 15.62 -19.20
N LEU A 253 -5.09 15.02 -18.87
CA LEU A 253 -5.25 13.56 -18.89
C LEU A 253 -5.05 12.96 -20.29
N THR A 254 -5.57 13.61 -21.33
CA THR A 254 -5.40 13.17 -22.71
C THR A 254 -3.93 13.10 -23.10
N VAL A 255 -3.09 13.98 -22.57
CA VAL A 255 -1.65 14.04 -22.87
C VAL A 255 -0.85 13.00 -22.08
N VAL A 256 -1.15 12.84 -20.79
CA VAL A 256 -0.27 12.07 -19.90
C VAL A 256 -0.74 10.64 -19.61
N LEU A 257 -2.07 10.39 -19.60
CA LEU A 257 -2.61 9.11 -19.15
C LEU A 257 -2.49 8.05 -20.24
N GLN A 258 -1.67 7.02 -19.97
CA GLN A 258 -1.35 5.95 -20.91
C GLN A 258 -2.07 4.64 -20.58
N GLY A 259 -2.51 4.48 -19.33
CA GLY A 259 -3.25 3.30 -18.93
C GLY A 259 -3.81 3.37 -17.52
N ILE A 260 -4.95 2.69 -17.34
CA ILE A 260 -5.55 2.43 -16.04
C ILE A 260 -5.72 0.92 -15.90
N CYS A 261 -5.18 0.38 -14.82
CA CYS A 261 -5.30 -1.01 -14.42
C CYS A 261 -6.16 -1.10 -13.17
N TYR A 262 -7.33 -1.70 -13.25
CA TYR A 262 -8.16 -2.02 -12.10
C TYR A 262 -7.92 -3.46 -11.67
N GLN A 263 -7.66 -3.70 -10.39
CA GLN A 263 -7.23 -5.00 -9.87
C GLN A 263 -7.99 -5.41 -8.61
N ARG A 264 -8.30 -6.71 -8.52
CA ARG A 264 -8.77 -7.39 -7.33
C ARG A 264 -8.06 -8.72 -7.13
N LEU A 265 -7.96 -9.15 -5.88
CA LEU A 265 -7.63 -10.53 -5.52
C LEU A 265 -8.93 -11.26 -5.20
N ILE A 266 -9.27 -12.26 -5.99
CA ILE A 266 -10.55 -12.99 -5.92
C ILE A 266 -10.29 -14.48 -6.10
N GLY A 267 -10.86 -15.30 -5.23
CA GLY A 267 -10.71 -16.76 -5.31
C GLY A 267 -9.27 -17.27 -5.14
N GLY A 268 -8.39 -16.46 -4.52
CA GLY A 268 -6.98 -16.82 -4.31
C GLY A 268 -6.03 -16.35 -5.41
N GLY A 269 -6.50 -15.63 -6.43
CA GLY A 269 -5.67 -15.06 -7.50
C GLY A 269 -6.08 -13.66 -7.91
N GLY A 270 -5.20 -13.00 -8.65
CA GLY A 270 -5.42 -11.66 -9.22
C GLY A 270 -6.26 -11.71 -10.49
N ILE A 271 -7.16 -10.77 -10.64
CA ILE A 271 -7.79 -10.42 -11.90
C ILE A 271 -7.59 -8.95 -12.20
N VAL A 272 -7.50 -8.63 -13.48
CA VAL A 272 -7.17 -7.28 -13.96
C VAL A 272 -8.12 -6.88 -15.08
N ASP A 273 -8.57 -5.63 -15.01
CA ASP A 273 -9.18 -4.91 -16.12
C ASP A 273 -8.25 -3.78 -16.53
N PHE A 274 -7.99 -3.60 -17.81
CA PHE A 274 -7.05 -2.60 -18.32
C PHE A 274 -7.63 -1.81 -19.48
N ALA A 275 -7.45 -0.50 -19.45
CA ALA A 275 -7.73 0.38 -20.56
C ALA A 275 -6.57 1.34 -20.81
N ASN A 276 -6.32 1.67 -22.10
CA ASN A 276 -5.34 2.65 -22.54
C ASN A 276 -5.93 3.85 -23.29
N LYS A 277 -7.28 3.88 -23.40
CA LYS A 277 -8.05 4.96 -24.02
C LYS A 277 -9.53 4.80 -23.67
N ASP A 278 -10.34 5.76 -24.06
CA ASP A 278 -11.81 5.74 -23.94
C ASP A 278 -12.26 5.42 -22.50
N TYR A 279 -11.54 5.96 -21.50
CA TYR A 279 -11.72 5.63 -20.09
C TYR A 279 -13.13 5.91 -19.56
N GLN A 280 -13.78 6.98 -20.04
CA GLN A 280 -15.13 7.36 -19.64
C GLN A 280 -16.20 6.41 -20.20
N GLU A 281 -15.93 5.86 -21.40
CA GLU A 281 -16.85 4.94 -22.10
C GLU A 281 -16.46 3.47 -21.90
N HIS A 282 -15.39 3.22 -21.11
CA HIS A 282 -14.92 1.88 -20.86
C HIS A 282 -16.03 0.98 -20.30
N GLN A 283 -16.21 -0.17 -20.93
CA GLN A 283 -17.18 -1.19 -20.50
C GLN A 283 -16.45 -2.34 -19.81
N PRO A 284 -16.92 -2.79 -18.65
CA PRO A 284 -16.27 -3.86 -17.89
C PRO A 284 -16.58 -5.26 -18.43
N THR A 285 -16.69 -5.41 -19.75
CA THR A 285 -17.07 -6.67 -20.39
C THR A 285 -16.06 -7.76 -20.07
N SER A 286 -14.77 -7.50 -20.32
CA SER A 286 -13.70 -8.45 -20.03
C SER A 286 -13.65 -8.81 -18.53
N TRP A 287 -13.82 -7.83 -17.65
CA TRP A 287 -13.90 -8.05 -16.21
C TRP A 287 -15.04 -9.01 -15.84
N ASN A 288 -16.25 -8.75 -16.34
CA ASN A 288 -17.42 -9.57 -16.02
C ASN A 288 -17.30 -10.98 -16.60
N GLU A 289 -16.70 -11.14 -17.78
CA GLU A 289 -16.39 -12.45 -18.37
C GLU A 289 -15.40 -13.25 -17.51
N GLN A 290 -14.36 -12.60 -16.98
CA GLN A 290 -13.41 -13.22 -16.05
C GLN A 290 -14.11 -13.69 -14.76
N ILE A 291 -15.01 -12.88 -14.19
CA ILE A 291 -15.82 -13.26 -13.01
C ILE A 291 -16.69 -14.46 -13.31
N ASP A 292 -17.38 -14.49 -14.48
CA ASP A 292 -18.21 -15.63 -14.89
C ASP A 292 -17.38 -16.91 -15.08
N GLN A 293 -16.17 -16.79 -15.60
CA GLN A 293 -15.28 -17.93 -15.74
C GLN A 293 -14.83 -18.48 -14.37
N LEU A 294 -14.44 -17.61 -13.42
CA LEU A 294 -14.09 -18.04 -12.06
C LEU A 294 -15.26 -18.73 -11.33
N LEU A 295 -16.49 -18.25 -11.54
CA LEU A 295 -17.67 -18.89 -11.00
C LEU A 295 -17.88 -20.29 -11.63
N LYS A 296 -17.78 -20.40 -12.94
CA LYS A 296 -17.93 -21.66 -13.69
C LYS A 296 -16.89 -22.68 -13.27
N ASP A 297 -15.64 -22.27 -13.03
CA ASP A 297 -14.54 -23.14 -12.61
C ASP A 297 -14.57 -23.46 -11.10
N GLY A 298 -15.52 -22.89 -10.34
CA GLY A 298 -15.72 -23.17 -8.93
C GLY A 298 -14.73 -22.47 -7.99
N HIS A 299 -14.01 -21.47 -8.46
CA HIS A 299 -13.07 -20.69 -7.65
C HIS A 299 -13.76 -19.66 -6.75
N ILE A 300 -14.99 -19.26 -7.10
CA ILE A 300 -15.79 -18.29 -6.34
C ILE A 300 -17.24 -18.75 -6.23
N THR A 301 -17.97 -18.22 -5.25
CA THR A 301 -19.41 -18.47 -5.07
C THR A 301 -20.25 -17.52 -5.93
N SER A 302 -21.54 -17.88 -6.15
CA SER A 302 -22.48 -17.02 -6.88
C SER A 302 -22.62 -15.63 -6.23
N LEU A 303 -22.63 -15.57 -4.89
CA LEU A 303 -22.68 -14.30 -4.15
C LEU A 303 -21.45 -13.43 -4.39
N GLN A 304 -20.27 -14.04 -4.41
CA GLN A 304 -19.04 -13.33 -4.75
C GLN A 304 -19.08 -12.83 -6.20
N ALA A 305 -19.55 -13.64 -7.15
CA ALA A 305 -19.66 -13.23 -8.52
C ALA A 305 -20.60 -12.02 -8.69
N GLU A 306 -21.77 -12.02 -8.05
CA GLU A 306 -22.70 -10.88 -8.07
C GLU A 306 -22.10 -9.62 -7.48
N THR A 307 -21.32 -9.76 -6.39
CA THR A 307 -20.69 -8.63 -5.69
C THR A 307 -19.54 -8.01 -6.49
N GLU A 308 -18.81 -8.83 -7.25
CA GLU A 308 -17.60 -8.41 -7.96
C GLU A 308 -17.83 -7.97 -9.40
N LYS A 309 -18.99 -8.28 -9.99
CA LYS A 309 -19.38 -7.75 -11.29
C LYS A 309 -19.56 -6.24 -11.24
N ILE A 310 -19.06 -5.57 -12.27
CA ILE A 310 -19.20 -4.12 -12.43
C ILE A 310 -20.33 -3.87 -13.41
N SER A 311 -21.29 -3.04 -13.00
CA SER A 311 -22.34 -2.50 -13.87
C SER A 311 -22.36 -0.98 -13.76
N TYR A 312 -22.35 -0.31 -14.89
CA TYR A 312 -22.64 1.13 -14.96
C TYR A 312 -24.13 1.31 -15.18
N ILE A 313 -24.78 1.90 -14.19
CA ILE A 313 -26.20 2.31 -14.28
C ILE A 313 -26.29 3.66 -14.97
#